data_12368fd9e953139a95e43976f95fcb6a
#
_entry.id   12368fd9e953139a95e43976f95fcb6a
#
_cell.length_a   1.000
_cell.length_b   1.000
_cell.length_c   1.000
_cell.angle_alpha   90.00
_cell.angle_beta   90.00
_cell.angle_gamma   90.00
#
_symmetry.space_group_name_H-M   'P 1'
#
loop_
_entity.id
_entity.type
_entity.pdbx_description
1 polymer ?
#
loop_
_entity_poly.entity_id
_entity_poly.type
_entity_poly.pdbx_seq_one_letter_code
_entity_poly.pdbx_strand_id
1 'polypeptide(L)'
;MKRLLFTLIAVLALCANAAAENYPYRSDYLWVTVPDHADWLYDKGERAKVEVQLYRYGVPVDGEVSYEIADDMLAADRKGTAKLKQGRATLDIGTRVTPGFRDLRLSANVGGKTYKHHIKLGFSVDEIRPYVKEPADFLDFWNKNIADMRAFPLSYTKEKAEEYCTDKVDCYLLKIQLNKQKQSVYAYLFYPKNAKKGSCPAVLCPPGAGIKTIKAPLRHKHYAEHGGQRVAREKHG
;
A
#
# COMPACT_ATOMS: atom_id res chain seq x y z
N MET A 1 3.44 -41.70 35.74
CA MET A 1 4.54 -41.10 34.91
C MET A 1 4.18 -40.96 33.44
N LYS A 2 3.74 -42.01 32.72
CA LYS A 2 3.41 -41.90 31.28
C LYS A 2 2.33 -40.83 30.95
N ARG A 3 1.27 -40.72 31.75
CA ARG A 3 0.19 -39.71 31.53
C ARG A 3 0.66 -38.26 31.73
N LEU A 4 1.58 -38.05 32.69
CA LEU A 4 2.18 -36.71 32.92
C LEU A 4 3.12 -36.28 31.76
N LEU A 5 3.84 -37.26 31.20
CA LEU A 5 4.70 -37.01 30.04
C LEU A 5 3.88 -36.64 28.78
N PHE A 6 2.74 -37.36 28.56
CA PHE A 6 1.85 -37.04 27.44
C PHE A 6 1.19 -35.65 27.57
N THR A 7 0.79 -35.25 28.76
CA THR A 7 0.26 -33.89 29.00
C THR A 7 1.32 -32.82 28.81
N LEU A 8 2.54 -33.06 29.26
CA LEU A 8 3.66 -32.12 29.04
C LEU A 8 4.01 -31.95 27.57
N ILE A 9 4.04 -33.06 26.80
CA ILE A 9 4.28 -33.01 25.33
C ILE A 9 3.12 -32.30 24.60
N ALA A 10 1.86 -32.52 25.02
CA ALA A 10 0.70 -31.86 24.45
C ALA A 10 0.71 -30.33 24.72
N VAL A 11 1.11 -29.92 25.93
CA VAL A 11 1.27 -28.48 26.27
C VAL A 11 2.41 -27.85 25.52
N LEU A 12 3.56 -28.53 25.36
CA LEU A 12 4.68 -28.08 24.55
C LEU A 12 4.30 -27.97 23.05
N ALA A 13 3.52 -28.90 22.52
CA ALA A 13 3.03 -28.87 21.14
C ALA A 13 2.00 -27.73 20.90
N LEU A 14 1.18 -27.40 21.90
CA LEU A 14 0.28 -26.25 21.86
C LEU A 14 1.04 -24.92 21.93
N CYS A 15 2.12 -24.84 22.72
CA CYS A 15 2.99 -23.66 22.76
C CYS A 15 3.80 -23.47 21.48
N ALA A 16 4.17 -24.56 20.79
CA ALA A 16 4.89 -24.49 19.51
C ALA A 16 4.00 -23.99 18.35
N ASN A 17 2.69 -24.15 18.44
CA ASN A 17 1.73 -23.60 17.48
C ASN A 17 1.23 -22.18 17.80
N ALA A 18 1.65 -21.59 18.90
CA ALA A 18 1.64 -20.14 19.09
C ALA A 18 2.77 -19.53 18.25
N ALA A 19 2.75 -19.80 16.93
CA ALA A 19 3.47 -18.97 15.99
C ALA A 19 2.95 -17.56 16.21
N ALA A 20 3.76 -16.71 16.82
CA ALA A 20 3.47 -15.30 16.92
C ALA A 20 3.06 -14.87 15.51
N GLU A 21 1.81 -14.45 15.34
CA GLU A 21 1.36 -13.86 14.10
C GLU A 21 2.45 -12.88 13.73
N ASN A 22 3.09 -13.10 12.57
CA ASN A 22 4.10 -12.20 12.08
C ASN A 22 3.41 -10.86 11.88
N TYR A 23 3.47 -10.00 12.88
CA TYR A 23 3.14 -8.61 12.71
C TYR A 23 4.00 -8.11 11.55
N PRO A 24 3.41 -7.69 10.43
CA PRO A 24 4.14 -7.39 9.20
C PRO A 24 5.18 -6.27 9.37
N TYR A 25 5.19 -5.61 10.51
CA TYR A 25 6.07 -4.50 10.85
C TYR A 25 7.10 -4.81 11.95
N ARG A 26 7.17 -6.05 12.44
CA ARG A 26 8.15 -6.42 13.46
C ARG A 26 9.42 -6.92 12.78
N SER A 27 10.41 -6.04 12.69
CA SER A 27 11.76 -6.40 12.30
C SER A 27 12.67 -6.34 13.51
N ASP A 28 13.54 -7.33 13.67
CA ASP A 28 14.58 -7.33 14.71
C ASP A 28 15.66 -6.27 14.41
N TYR A 29 15.69 -5.79 13.17
CA TYR A 29 16.67 -4.82 12.69
C TYR A 29 15.95 -3.55 12.24
N LEU A 30 16.49 -2.41 12.66
CA LEU A 30 16.04 -1.08 12.28
C LEU A 30 17.11 -0.42 11.43
N TRP A 31 16.74 -0.02 10.23
CA TRP A 31 17.50 0.90 9.41
C TRP A 31 17.16 2.33 9.79
N VAL A 32 18.17 3.18 9.92
CA VAL A 32 18.01 4.63 9.99
C VAL A 32 18.88 5.24 8.91
N THR A 33 18.30 6.13 8.12
CA THR A 33 19.00 6.85 7.04
C THR A 33 18.80 8.35 7.27
N VAL A 34 19.90 9.06 7.32
CA VAL A 34 19.93 10.49 7.62
C VAL A 34 20.67 11.19 6.47
N PRO A 35 19.95 11.77 5.49
CA PRO A 35 20.56 12.64 4.50
C PRO A 35 21.19 13.89 5.15
N ASP A 36 22.19 14.45 4.50
CA ASP A 36 22.81 15.71 4.93
C ASP A 36 21.91 16.94 4.77
N HIS A 37 20.81 16.80 4.01
CA HIS A 37 19.71 17.76 3.95
C HIS A 37 18.46 17.21 4.70
N ALA A 38 17.92 17.98 5.62
CA ALA A 38 16.80 17.55 6.47
C ALA A 38 15.49 17.33 5.71
N ASP A 39 15.29 18.02 4.60
CA ASP A 39 14.13 17.90 3.72
C ASP A 39 14.30 16.85 2.60
N TRP A 40 15.50 16.24 2.50
CA TRP A 40 15.86 15.25 1.50
C TRP A 40 15.88 15.79 0.06
N LEU A 41 15.98 17.12 -0.09
CA LEU A 41 15.98 17.83 -1.37
C LEU A 41 17.35 18.47 -1.62
N TYR A 42 17.74 18.46 -2.87
CA TYR A 42 19.03 18.93 -3.35
C TYR A 42 18.85 19.76 -4.61
N ASP A 43 19.74 20.72 -4.79
CA ASP A 43 19.80 21.49 -6.01
C ASP A 43 20.45 20.71 -7.17
N LYS A 44 20.26 21.21 -8.38
CA LYS A 44 20.84 20.65 -9.60
C LYS A 44 22.38 20.62 -9.50
N GLY A 45 22.95 19.43 -9.63
CA GLY A 45 24.39 19.22 -9.56
C GLY A 45 24.96 19.19 -8.13
N GLU A 46 24.17 19.45 -7.13
CA GLU A 46 24.58 19.30 -5.73
C GLU A 46 24.89 17.84 -5.39
N ARG A 47 25.82 17.64 -4.46
CA ARG A 47 26.25 16.31 -4.03
C ARG A 47 25.55 15.90 -2.74
N ALA A 48 24.78 14.83 -2.81
CA ALA A 48 24.07 14.27 -1.68
C ALA A 48 24.90 13.22 -0.94
N LYS A 49 24.81 13.22 0.38
CA LYS A 49 25.35 12.19 1.26
C LYS A 49 24.28 11.68 2.19
N VAL A 50 24.39 10.42 2.58
CA VAL A 50 23.46 9.79 3.51
C VAL A 50 24.24 9.03 4.57
N GLU A 51 24.03 9.34 5.84
CA GLU A 51 24.46 8.48 6.91
C GLU A 51 23.48 7.31 7.02
N VAL A 52 24.01 6.11 6.96
CA VAL A 52 23.26 4.86 7.08
C VAL A 52 23.58 4.24 8.41
N GLN A 53 22.57 3.86 9.16
CA GLN A 53 22.70 3.22 10.46
C GLN A 53 21.90 1.94 10.49
N LEU A 54 22.41 0.91 11.18
CA LEU A 54 21.74 -0.36 11.41
C LEU A 54 21.76 -0.70 12.90
N TYR A 55 20.58 -0.97 13.44
CA TYR A 55 20.40 -1.36 14.84
C TYR A 55 19.71 -2.72 14.94
N ARG A 56 20.07 -3.49 15.95
CA ARG A 56 19.33 -4.66 16.40
C ARG A 56 18.86 -4.44 17.83
N TYR A 57 17.53 -4.44 18.04
CA TYR A 57 16.94 -4.15 19.36
C TYR A 57 17.48 -2.88 20.02
N GLY A 58 17.76 -1.85 19.23
CA GLY A 58 18.31 -0.58 19.72
C GLY A 58 19.85 -0.56 19.90
N VAL A 59 20.53 -1.67 19.66
CA VAL A 59 22.00 -1.77 19.73
C VAL A 59 22.60 -1.60 18.33
N PRO A 60 23.62 -0.73 18.14
CA PRO A 60 24.30 -0.61 16.86
C PRO A 60 24.90 -1.94 16.39
N VAL A 61 24.81 -2.21 15.10
CA VAL A 61 25.33 -3.44 14.46
C VAL A 61 26.51 -3.08 13.56
N ASP A 62 27.69 -3.57 13.91
CA ASP A 62 28.85 -3.49 13.04
C ASP A 62 28.81 -4.61 11.98
N GLY A 63 29.40 -4.36 10.84
CA GLY A 63 29.42 -5.30 9.74
C GLY A 63 29.52 -4.63 8.39
N GLU A 64 29.19 -5.37 7.36
CA GLU A 64 29.17 -4.89 5.99
C GLU A 64 27.74 -4.79 5.46
N VAL A 65 27.43 -3.69 4.79
CA VAL A 65 26.16 -3.49 4.10
C VAL A 65 26.43 -3.28 2.62
N SER A 66 25.65 -3.93 1.79
CA SER A 66 25.67 -3.69 0.35
C SER A 66 24.74 -2.55 -0.01
N TYR A 67 25.13 -1.75 -0.99
CA TYR A 67 24.30 -0.67 -1.49
C TYR A 67 24.26 -0.65 -3.02
N GLU A 68 23.15 -0.17 -3.52
CA GLU A 68 22.94 0.18 -4.93
C GLU A 68 22.39 1.60 -5.01
N ILE A 69 22.93 2.40 -5.94
CA ILE A 69 22.47 3.74 -6.24
C ILE A 69 22.01 3.76 -7.70
N ALA A 70 20.87 4.37 -7.95
CA ALA A 70 20.25 4.43 -9.27
C ALA A 70 19.48 5.74 -9.45
N ASP A 71 19.21 6.11 -10.66
CA ASP A 71 18.10 7.01 -10.96
C ASP A 71 16.78 6.28 -10.70
N ASP A 72 15.73 7.02 -10.37
CA ASP A 72 14.42 6.47 -10.01
C ASP A 72 13.93 5.46 -11.04
N MET A 73 13.53 4.28 -10.55
CA MET A 73 13.02 3.15 -11.33
C MET A 73 14.00 2.56 -12.36
N LEU A 74 15.26 2.99 -12.37
CA LEU A 74 16.27 2.47 -13.29
C LEU A 74 17.19 1.44 -12.65
N ALA A 75 18.00 0.81 -13.50
CA ALA A 75 19.09 -0.06 -13.04
C ALA A 75 20.14 0.75 -12.28
N ALA A 76 20.79 0.11 -11.31
CA ALA A 76 21.82 0.78 -10.52
C ALA A 76 23.02 1.17 -11.39
N ASP A 77 23.38 2.44 -11.33
CA ASP A 77 24.58 3.00 -11.96
C ASP A 77 25.83 2.83 -11.08
N ARG A 78 25.63 2.63 -9.78
CA ARG A 78 26.69 2.35 -8.82
C ARG A 78 26.26 1.31 -7.78
N LYS A 79 27.15 0.36 -7.51
CA LYS A 79 26.99 -0.67 -6.47
C LYS A 79 28.26 -0.77 -5.66
N GLY A 80 28.13 -1.16 -4.42
CA GLY A 80 29.27 -1.38 -3.55
C GLY A 80 28.88 -1.92 -2.19
N THR A 81 29.88 -1.96 -1.33
CA THR A 81 29.71 -2.30 0.08
C THR A 81 30.27 -1.19 0.96
N ALA A 82 29.73 -1.04 2.14
CA ALA A 82 30.20 -0.11 3.15
C ALA A 82 30.32 -0.82 4.49
N LYS A 83 31.42 -0.58 5.19
CA LYS A 83 31.66 -1.13 6.51
C LYS A 83 31.05 -0.23 7.56
N LEU A 84 30.11 -0.74 8.32
CA LEU A 84 29.54 -0.04 9.48
C LEU A 84 30.56 -0.05 10.63
N LYS A 85 30.80 1.12 11.21
CA LYS A 85 31.57 1.30 12.43
C LYS A 85 30.65 1.91 13.49
N GLN A 86 30.51 1.26 14.62
CA GLN A 86 29.49 1.62 15.64
C GLN A 86 28.09 1.73 15.02
N GLY A 87 27.77 0.79 14.12
CA GLY A 87 26.50 0.74 13.42
C GLY A 87 26.30 1.77 12.33
N ARG A 88 27.33 2.55 11.91
CA ARG A 88 27.18 3.71 11.01
C ARG A 88 28.14 3.69 9.83
N ALA A 89 27.70 4.20 8.69
CA ALA A 89 28.53 4.54 7.53
C ALA A 89 27.93 5.72 6.79
N THR A 90 28.77 6.56 6.18
CA THR A 90 28.31 7.63 5.27
C THR A 90 28.51 7.19 3.84
N LEU A 91 27.46 7.25 3.04
CA LEU A 91 27.45 6.95 1.62
C LEU A 91 27.36 8.24 0.81
N ASP A 92 28.20 8.35 -0.20
CA ASP A 92 28.12 9.38 -1.21
C ASP A 92 27.13 8.92 -2.29
N ILE A 93 25.99 9.60 -2.39
CA ILE A 93 24.94 9.27 -3.37
C ILE A 93 25.26 9.88 -4.75
N GLY A 94 26.14 10.86 -4.77
CA GLY A 94 26.53 11.58 -5.98
C GLY A 94 25.65 12.78 -6.25
N THR A 95 25.63 13.18 -7.52
CA THR A 95 24.91 14.35 -8.01
C THR A 95 23.87 13.94 -9.05
N ARG A 96 22.94 14.85 -9.33
CA ARG A 96 22.01 14.72 -10.45
C ARG A 96 21.84 16.08 -11.12
N VAL A 97 21.97 16.14 -12.44
CA VAL A 97 21.88 17.39 -13.22
C VAL A 97 20.52 17.58 -13.89
N THR A 98 19.66 16.57 -13.84
CA THR A 98 18.29 16.64 -14.34
C THR A 98 17.32 16.54 -13.18
N PRO A 99 16.17 17.26 -13.19
CA PRO A 99 15.15 17.13 -12.16
C PRO A 99 14.67 15.68 -11.98
N GLY A 100 14.46 15.26 -10.73
CA GLY A 100 14.00 13.90 -10.45
C GLY A 100 14.56 13.33 -9.17
N PHE A 101 14.60 12.01 -9.07
CA PHE A 101 14.99 11.31 -7.84
C PHE A 101 16.15 10.34 -8.06
N ARG A 102 16.94 10.15 -7.00
CA ARG A 102 17.91 9.05 -6.91
C ARG A 102 17.51 8.08 -5.81
N ASP A 103 17.60 6.80 -6.13
CA ASP A 103 17.35 5.70 -5.22
C ASP A 103 18.64 5.31 -4.50
N LEU A 104 18.55 5.09 -3.19
CA LEU A 104 19.52 4.33 -2.42
C LEU A 104 18.83 3.06 -1.92
N ARG A 105 19.31 1.90 -2.36
CA ARG A 105 18.85 0.59 -1.93
C ARG A 105 19.94 -0.05 -1.10
N LEU A 106 19.59 -0.50 0.11
CA LEU A 106 20.50 -1.08 1.09
C LEU A 106 20.13 -2.54 1.35
N SER A 107 21.12 -3.36 1.59
CA SER A 107 20.92 -4.71 2.10
C SER A 107 22.01 -5.12 3.08
N ALA A 108 21.62 -5.79 4.14
CA ALA A 108 22.53 -6.42 5.09
C ALA A 108 22.16 -7.90 5.25
N ASN A 109 23.15 -8.78 5.21
CA ASN A 109 22.97 -10.19 5.50
C ASN A 109 23.46 -10.47 6.93
N VAL A 110 22.52 -10.74 7.83
CA VAL A 110 22.81 -10.99 9.24
C VAL A 110 22.10 -12.25 9.68
N GLY A 111 22.86 -13.19 10.24
CA GLY A 111 22.31 -14.47 10.70
C GLY A 111 21.61 -15.28 9.61
N GLY A 112 22.11 -15.22 8.37
CA GLY A 112 21.55 -15.94 7.22
C GLY A 112 20.26 -15.33 6.64
N LYS A 113 19.81 -14.16 7.16
CA LYS A 113 18.64 -13.44 6.67
C LYS A 113 19.05 -12.09 6.09
N THR A 114 18.46 -11.73 4.94
CA THR A 114 18.71 -10.45 4.27
C THR A 114 17.67 -9.42 4.70
N TYR A 115 18.13 -8.29 5.23
CA TYR A 115 17.33 -7.12 5.59
C TYR A 115 17.56 -6.02 4.57
N LYS A 116 16.50 -5.53 3.96
CA LYS A 116 16.55 -4.51 2.91
C LYS A 116 15.95 -3.20 3.38
N HIS A 117 16.48 -2.10 2.84
CA HIS A 117 15.95 -0.76 3.03
C HIS A 117 16.06 0.05 1.75
N HIS A 118 15.17 1.03 1.55
CA HIS A 118 15.15 1.82 0.33
C HIS A 118 14.68 3.23 0.65
N ILE A 119 15.42 4.22 0.17
CA ILE A 119 15.05 5.64 0.23
C ILE A 119 15.24 6.32 -1.11
N LYS A 120 14.62 7.48 -1.27
CA LYS A 120 14.76 8.36 -2.43
C LYS A 120 15.19 9.75 -1.99
N LEU A 121 16.07 10.38 -2.76
CA LEU A 121 16.50 11.75 -2.61
C LEU A 121 16.02 12.54 -3.82
N GLY A 122 15.44 13.71 -3.61
CA GLY A 122 14.93 14.58 -4.67
C GLY A 122 15.96 15.60 -5.12
N PHE A 123 16.06 15.83 -6.44
CA PHE A 123 16.93 16.83 -7.03
C PHE A 123 16.10 17.77 -7.91
N SER A 124 16.11 19.08 -7.61
CA SER A 124 15.34 20.11 -8.32
C SER A 124 13.90 19.67 -8.61
N VAL A 125 13.21 19.12 -7.60
CA VAL A 125 11.91 18.45 -7.78
C VAL A 125 10.81 19.39 -8.26
N ASP A 126 10.91 20.65 -7.96
CA ASP A 126 10.03 21.73 -8.41
C ASP A 126 10.19 22.03 -9.93
N GLU A 127 11.29 21.63 -10.53
CA GLU A 127 11.52 21.71 -11.98
C GLU A 127 10.97 20.51 -12.76
N ILE A 128 10.47 19.47 -12.08
CA ILE A 128 9.89 18.30 -12.75
C ILE A 128 8.68 18.74 -13.58
N ARG A 129 8.67 18.34 -14.84
CA ARG A 129 7.58 18.61 -15.77
C ARG A 129 6.98 17.30 -16.26
N PRO A 130 5.68 17.28 -16.57
CA PRO A 130 5.06 16.10 -17.18
C PRO A 130 5.79 15.69 -18.46
N TYR A 131 6.11 14.40 -18.57
CA TYR A 131 6.76 13.86 -19.76
C TYR A 131 5.81 13.83 -20.96
N VAL A 132 4.54 13.58 -20.70
CA VAL A 132 3.48 13.54 -21.72
C VAL A 132 2.61 14.78 -21.56
N LYS A 133 2.33 15.45 -22.67
CA LYS A 133 1.37 16.56 -22.70
C LYS A 133 -0.05 15.98 -22.67
N GLU A 134 -0.94 16.70 -22.01
CA GLU A 134 -2.36 16.42 -22.08
C GLU A 134 -2.85 16.50 -23.54
N PRO A 135 -3.62 15.53 -24.05
CA PRO A 135 -4.23 15.61 -25.38
C PRO A 135 -5.07 16.88 -25.52
N ALA A 136 -5.02 17.50 -26.71
CA ALA A 136 -5.71 18.77 -26.94
C ALA A 136 -7.23 18.69 -26.75
N ASP A 137 -7.80 17.51 -26.94
CA ASP A 137 -9.23 17.23 -26.81
C ASP A 137 -9.62 16.60 -25.45
N PHE A 138 -8.70 16.50 -24.49
CA PHE A 138 -8.92 15.80 -23.21
C PHE A 138 -10.20 16.26 -22.49
N LEU A 139 -10.34 17.55 -22.31
CA LEU A 139 -11.52 18.10 -21.61
C LEU A 139 -12.80 17.91 -22.43
N ASP A 140 -12.76 18.10 -23.73
CA ASP A 140 -13.93 17.95 -24.62
C ASP A 140 -14.38 16.48 -24.65
N PHE A 141 -13.44 15.56 -24.75
CA PHE A 141 -13.71 14.12 -24.67
C PHE A 141 -14.40 13.75 -23.37
N TRP A 142 -13.85 14.17 -22.23
CA TRP A 142 -14.43 13.82 -20.94
C TRP A 142 -15.76 14.52 -20.68
N ASN A 143 -15.90 15.80 -21.02
CA ASN A 143 -17.15 16.56 -20.85
C ASN A 143 -18.27 15.92 -21.67
N LYS A 144 -17.99 15.54 -22.92
CA LYS A 144 -18.96 14.83 -23.76
C LYS A 144 -19.38 13.49 -23.14
N ASN A 145 -18.44 12.68 -22.72
CA ASN A 145 -18.73 11.37 -22.13
C ASN A 145 -19.53 11.49 -20.81
N ILE A 146 -19.22 12.48 -19.98
CA ILE A 146 -19.95 12.78 -18.74
C ILE A 146 -21.39 13.23 -19.07
N ALA A 147 -21.56 14.08 -20.08
CA ALA A 147 -22.88 14.53 -20.51
C ALA A 147 -23.71 13.36 -21.04
N ASP A 148 -23.14 12.53 -21.89
CA ASP A 148 -23.80 11.33 -22.43
C ASP A 148 -24.21 10.35 -21.32
N MET A 149 -23.34 10.13 -20.33
CA MET A 149 -23.62 9.30 -19.16
C MET A 149 -24.74 9.88 -18.28
N ARG A 150 -24.74 11.19 -18.04
CA ARG A 150 -25.77 11.88 -17.24
C ARG A 150 -27.14 11.87 -17.93
N ALA A 151 -27.17 11.89 -19.26
CA ALA A 151 -28.40 11.77 -20.05
C ALA A 151 -28.98 10.35 -20.06
N PHE A 152 -28.19 9.34 -19.68
CA PHE A 152 -28.64 7.95 -19.61
C PHE A 152 -29.36 7.71 -18.28
N PRO A 153 -30.61 7.19 -18.30
CA PRO A 153 -31.36 6.92 -17.08
C PRO A 153 -30.68 5.84 -16.24
N LEU A 154 -30.51 6.08 -14.96
CA LEU A 154 -30.00 5.06 -14.04
C LEU A 154 -30.94 3.86 -14.00
N SER A 155 -30.46 2.70 -14.42
CA SER A 155 -31.17 1.43 -14.37
C SER A 155 -30.33 0.39 -13.64
N TYR A 156 -30.93 -0.28 -12.68
CA TYR A 156 -30.26 -1.34 -11.94
C TYR A 156 -31.23 -2.42 -11.48
N THR A 157 -30.73 -3.63 -11.31
CA THR A 157 -31.39 -4.69 -10.57
C THR A 157 -30.72 -4.84 -9.19
N LYS A 158 -31.49 -5.32 -8.22
CA LYS A 158 -31.06 -5.47 -6.84
C LYS A 158 -31.48 -6.85 -6.35
N GLU A 159 -30.50 -7.62 -5.93
CA GLU A 159 -30.68 -8.98 -5.39
C GLU A 159 -30.09 -9.04 -3.97
N LYS A 160 -30.76 -9.69 -3.03
CA LYS A 160 -30.27 -9.80 -1.66
C LYS A 160 -29.18 -10.84 -1.59
N ALA A 161 -28.03 -10.49 -1.04
CA ALA A 161 -26.88 -11.36 -0.83
C ALA A 161 -26.86 -11.79 0.65
N GLU A 162 -27.64 -12.82 0.96
CA GLU A 162 -27.92 -13.26 2.32
C GLU A 162 -26.64 -13.64 3.08
N GLU A 163 -25.66 -14.22 2.40
CA GLU A 163 -24.37 -14.62 2.96
C GLU A 163 -23.54 -13.46 3.53
N TYR A 164 -23.87 -12.22 3.14
CA TYR A 164 -23.21 -11.00 3.63
C TYR A 164 -24.09 -10.16 4.54
N CYS A 165 -25.31 -10.62 4.83
CA CYS A 165 -26.21 -9.95 5.77
C CYS A 165 -25.80 -10.23 7.23
N THR A 166 -26.12 -9.28 8.10
CA THR A 166 -25.96 -9.42 9.56
C THR A 166 -27.25 -8.99 10.25
N ASP A 167 -27.30 -9.10 11.58
CA ASP A 167 -28.44 -8.61 12.36
C ASP A 167 -28.70 -7.12 12.17
N LYS A 168 -27.67 -6.33 11.86
CA LYS A 168 -27.71 -4.87 11.73
C LYS A 168 -27.72 -4.36 10.29
N VAL A 169 -27.26 -5.17 9.32
CA VAL A 169 -27.00 -4.74 7.95
C VAL A 169 -27.55 -5.73 6.94
N ASP A 170 -28.25 -5.24 5.96
CA ASP A 170 -28.57 -5.98 4.74
C ASP A 170 -27.53 -5.72 3.67
N CYS A 171 -27.22 -6.75 2.88
CA CYS A 171 -26.34 -6.67 1.72
C CYS A 171 -27.12 -7.00 0.45
N TYR A 172 -26.88 -6.24 -0.61
CA TYR A 172 -27.48 -6.45 -1.91
C TYR A 172 -26.43 -6.44 -3.00
N LEU A 173 -26.53 -7.40 -3.92
CA LEU A 173 -25.80 -7.37 -5.18
C LEU A 173 -26.59 -6.45 -6.12
N LEU A 174 -25.95 -5.41 -6.61
CA LEU A 174 -26.48 -4.52 -7.64
C LEU A 174 -25.86 -4.90 -8.98
N LYS A 175 -26.67 -4.93 -10.02
CA LYS A 175 -26.23 -4.91 -11.41
C LYS A 175 -26.68 -3.60 -12.02
N ILE A 176 -25.76 -2.70 -12.27
CA ILE A 176 -26.03 -1.33 -12.72
C ILE A 176 -25.70 -1.25 -14.20
N GLN A 177 -26.69 -0.85 -15.01
CA GLN A 177 -26.48 -0.67 -16.44
C GLN A 177 -25.77 0.66 -16.71
N LEU A 178 -24.66 0.62 -17.47
CA LEU A 178 -23.81 1.78 -17.72
C LEU A 178 -24.20 2.55 -18.98
N ASN A 179 -24.77 1.88 -19.98
CA ASN A 179 -25.04 2.48 -21.27
C ASN A 179 -26.15 1.76 -22.04
N LYS A 180 -26.50 2.31 -23.21
CA LYS A 180 -27.51 1.75 -24.12
C LYS A 180 -27.13 0.35 -24.64
N GLN A 181 -25.84 0.02 -24.70
CA GLN A 181 -25.32 -1.29 -25.13
C GLN A 181 -25.48 -2.37 -24.07
N LYS A 182 -26.14 -2.08 -22.97
CA LYS A 182 -26.40 -2.98 -21.83
C LYS A 182 -25.13 -3.46 -21.10
N GLN A 183 -24.01 -2.76 -21.25
CA GLN A 183 -22.86 -3.00 -20.40
C GLN A 183 -23.24 -2.69 -18.96
N SER A 184 -22.77 -3.53 -18.04
CA SER A 184 -23.15 -3.43 -16.64
C SER A 184 -21.93 -3.52 -15.73
N VAL A 185 -22.01 -2.86 -14.59
CA VAL A 185 -21.08 -3.01 -13.46
C VAL A 185 -21.83 -3.65 -12.31
N TYR A 186 -21.12 -4.49 -11.55
CA TYR A 186 -21.66 -5.11 -10.36
C TYR A 186 -21.07 -4.46 -9.11
N ALA A 187 -21.91 -4.27 -8.10
CA ALA A 187 -21.49 -3.69 -6.82
C ALA A 187 -22.26 -4.33 -5.67
N TYR A 188 -21.65 -4.42 -4.49
CA TYR A 188 -22.39 -4.70 -3.27
C TYR A 188 -22.79 -3.42 -2.57
N LEU A 189 -24.07 -3.33 -2.20
CA LEU A 189 -24.63 -2.28 -1.37
C LEU A 189 -24.88 -2.83 0.03
N PHE A 190 -24.21 -2.29 1.02
CA PHE A 190 -24.46 -2.56 2.44
C PHE A 190 -25.36 -1.46 3.00
N TYR A 191 -26.49 -1.85 3.57
CA TYR A 191 -27.51 -0.93 4.04
C TYR A 191 -27.91 -1.26 5.49
N PRO A 192 -27.77 -0.32 6.46
CA PRO A 192 -28.22 -0.55 7.83
C PRO A 192 -29.73 -0.77 7.88
N LYS A 193 -30.19 -1.85 8.54
CA LYS A 193 -31.63 -2.26 8.56
C LYS A 193 -32.57 -1.17 9.07
N ASN A 194 -32.13 -0.36 10.01
CA ASN A 194 -32.94 0.68 10.65
C ASN A 194 -32.65 2.09 10.14
N ALA A 195 -31.90 2.23 9.02
CA ALA A 195 -31.57 3.54 8.49
C ALA A 195 -32.78 4.23 7.86
N LYS A 196 -33.04 5.46 8.29
CA LYS A 196 -34.03 6.34 7.64
C LYS A 196 -33.43 6.92 6.36
N LYS A 197 -34.28 7.25 5.39
CA LYS A 197 -33.84 7.90 4.15
C LYS A 197 -33.04 9.17 4.48
N GLY A 198 -31.83 9.27 3.95
CA GLY A 198 -30.95 10.43 4.17
C GLY A 198 -30.24 10.48 5.52
N SER A 199 -30.39 9.49 6.40
CA SER A 199 -29.76 9.50 7.73
C SER A 199 -28.29 9.05 7.76
N CYS A 200 -27.80 8.46 6.68
CA CYS A 200 -26.44 7.92 6.61
C CYS A 200 -25.69 8.49 5.40
N PRO A 201 -24.41 8.82 5.55
CA PRO A 201 -23.57 9.15 4.41
C PRO A 201 -23.37 7.92 3.52
N ALA A 202 -23.31 8.11 2.20
CA ALA A 202 -22.94 7.07 1.26
C ALA A 202 -21.43 7.11 1.01
N VAL A 203 -20.78 5.93 1.03
CA VAL A 203 -19.34 5.79 0.75
C VAL A 203 -19.17 4.86 -0.43
N LEU A 204 -18.59 5.36 -1.52
CA LEU A 204 -18.20 4.57 -2.67
C LEU A 204 -16.77 4.03 -2.45
N CYS A 205 -16.61 2.71 -2.57
CA CYS A 205 -15.33 2.02 -2.43
C CYS A 205 -14.97 1.32 -3.75
N PRO A 206 -14.42 2.02 -4.75
CA PRO A 206 -13.99 1.40 -5.98
C PRO A 206 -12.82 0.45 -5.70
N PRO A 207 -12.67 -0.65 -6.47
CA PRO A 207 -11.50 -1.51 -6.39
C PRO A 207 -10.25 -0.77 -6.88
N GLY A 208 -9.07 -1.20 -6.43
CA GLY A 208 -7.81 -0.84 -7.07
C GLY A 208 -7.69 -1.47 -8.46
N ALA A 209 -6.62 -1.15 -9.19
CA ALA A 209 -6.34 -1.68 -10.50
C ALA A 209 -6.32 -3.23 -10.52
N GLY A 210 -6.81 -3.82 -11.60
CA GLY A 210 -6.88 -5.26 -11.84
C GLY A 210 -8.10 -5.96 -11.23
N ILE A 211 -8.24 -7.24 -11.58
CA ILE A 211 -9.31 -8.09 -11.05
C ILE A 211 -9.02 -8.39 -9.58
N LYS A 212 -9.93 -8.00 -8.71
CA LYS A 212 -9.81 -8.23 -7.27
C LYS A 212 -10.93 -9.15 -6.79
N THR A 213 -10.58 -10.20 -6.07
CA THR A 213 -11.56 -10.95 -5.30
C THR A 213 -12.14 -10.06 -4.22
N ILE A 214 -13.46 -9.97 -4.15
CA ILE A 214 -14.14 -9.25 -3.08
C ILE A 214 -13.90 -10.06 -1.80
N LYS A 215 -13.03 -9.56 -0.96
CA LYS A 215 -12.88 -10.10 0.39
C LYS A 215 -14.05 -9.60 1.22
N ALA A 216 -14.75 -10.55 1.81
CA ALA A 216 -15.94 -10.33 2.61
C ALA A 216 -15.83 -9.23 3.67
N PRO A 217 -16.93 -8.71 4.13
CA PRO A 217 -17.13 -7.42 4.81
C PRO A 217 -16.66 -7.35 6.26
N LEU A 218 -15.60 -8.05 6.67
CA LEU A 218 -15.07 -7.93 8.05
C LEU A 218 -14.74 -6.47 8.45
N ARG A 219 -14.43 -5.62 7.47
CA ARG A 219 -14.27 -4.17 7.69
C ARG A 219 -15.60 -3.40 7.75
N HIS A 220 -16.71 -3.97 7.27
CA HIS A 220 -18.00 -3.28 7.22
C HIS A 220 -18.77 -3.34 8.55
N LYS A 221 -18.45 -4.28 9.44
CA LYS A 221 -19.00 -4.29 10.80
C LYS A 221 -18.74 -2.95 11.52
N HIS A 222 -17.54 -2.40 11.39
CA HIS A 222 -17.16 -1.14 12.06
C HIS A 222 -17.94 0.09 11.54
N TYR A 223 -18.27 0.15 10.24
CA TYR A 223 -18.95 1.30 9.65
C TYR A 223 -20.47 1.25 9.80
N ALA A 224 -21.05 0.07 9.77
CA ALA A 224 -22.47 -0.11 10.03
C ALA A 224 -22.81 0.11 11.52
N GLU A 225 -21.89 -0.22 12.41
CA GLU A 225 -22.03 0.05 13.85
C GLU A 225 -21.92 1.52 14.20
N HIS A 226 -21.27 2.35 13.33
CA HIS A 226 -21.06 3.78 13.52
C HIS A 226 -21.84 4.65 12.51
N GLY A 227 -22.86 4.12 11.84
CA GLY A 227 -23.81 4.89 11.02
C GLY A 227 -23.35 5.24 9.60
N GLY A 228 -22.29 4.62 9.08
CA GLY A 228 -21.82 4.85 7.71
C GLY A 228 -22.32 3.79 6.72
N GLN A 229 -22.79 4.21 5.53
CA GLN A 229 -23.09 3.31 4.41
C GLN A 229 -21.88 3.23 3.46
N ARG A 230 -21.55 2.02 3.01
CA ARG A 230 -20.56 1.81 1.94
C ARG A 230 -21.20 1.12 0.75
N VAL A 231 -21.03 1.69 -0.43
CA VAL A 231 -21.21 0.96 -1.68
C VAL A 231 -19.89 0.26 -2.00
N ALA A 232 -19.92 -1.06 -2.08
CA ALA A 232 -18.71 -1.86 -2.22
C ALA A 232 -18.61 -2.49 -3.61
N ARG A 233 -17.45 -2.64 -4.04
CA ARG A 233 -16.71 -3.41 -5.04
C ARG A 233 -17.49 -4.16 -6.12
N GLU A 234 -16.94 -4.04 -7.31
CA GLU A 234 -17.23 -4.75 -8.53
C GLU A 234 -17.03 -6.27 -8.42
N LYS A 235 -17.97 -7.06 -8.93
CA LYS A 235 -17.82 -8.49 -9.16
C LYS A 235 -17.82 -8.71 -10.67
N HIS A 236 -16.75 -9.21 -11.22
CA HIS A 236 -16.74 -9.72 -12.58
C HIS A 236 -17.29 -11.14 -12.57
N GLY A 237 -18.34 -11.36 -13.40
CA GLY A 237 -18.82 -12.69 -13.76
C GLY A 237 -18.01 -13.27 -14.91
#